data_e93690135343dacfa1cc36aac19f82ac
#
_entry.id   e93690135343dacfa1cc36aac19f82ac
#
_cell.length_a   1.000
_cell.length_b   1.000
_cell.length_c   1.000
_cell.angle_alpha   90.00
_cell.angle_beta   90.00
_cell.angle_gamma   90.00
#
_symmetry.space_group_name_H-M   'P 1'
#
loop_
_entity.id
_entity.type
_entity.pdbx_description
1 polymer ?
#
loop_
_entity_poly.entity_id
_entity_poly.type
_entity_poly.pdbx_seq_one_letter_code
_entity_poly.pdbx_strand_id
1 'polypeptide(L)'
;MEDIKVLFFNANPATMSLVPPVVALFYSIFKENNIEMRYFDTQAYDTSAMYADPNDFLQSTLMHKEENIVNEKIARNSKEASSIFSDFKAEAKEWQPDVIMGSATESTFLFARDLFQSVRKLNIPHVLGGVFATFAPEVIIGFPEIDIVCIGEGEKIIVPLSRKIKLKEDLRALQNIWFKDSTGNVVKTPLGMAVNLDENPPFDASIYDDDHFYRTMGGEMYRMFPVETHRGCPLKCAFCNSPLQDFLYKEKTGQSYFRKRSIKNVVADIRYLVKYYSAEYFHLWADNFFSYSRQEIEEFCAEYADIKLPFYVQTYPVTIDDVKLKNLVEVGLDRIGIGIEHGNEEFRRKVINRIYSNKKAIAGVDLIKKYDVKYSCNNIVGFPTETPELHEDTVELNRILEPHNASAAIFTPFHGTTLRKLSLDKGYLKDPHFIAPTNTETSCLDMPQFTKEQITGKSRTFNLYLKFHRNRWCDIKRAESLTPEGNKIWMELKEEYKQMCDQE
;
A
#
# COMPACT_ATOMS: atom_id res chain seq x y z
N MET A 1 13.30 -36.25 2.71
CA MET A 1 12.63 -35.06 2.12
C MET A 1 13.74 -34.11 1.74
N GLU A 2 13.76 -33.59 0.51
CA GLU A 2 14.81 -32.68 0.08
C GLU A 2 14.68 -31.36 0.83
N ASP A 3 15.81 -30.85 1.29
CA ASP A 3 15.93 -29.63 2.05
C ASP A 3 15.84 -28.44 1.07
N ILE A 4 14.65 -27.86 0.94
CA ILE A 4 14.39 -26.74 -0.01
C ILE A 4 14.61 -25.43 0.72
N LYS A 5 15.38 -24.54 0.11
CA LYS A 5 15.73 -23.22 0.64
C LYS A 5 15.19 -22.11 -0.24
N VAL A 6 14.42 -21.21 0.34
CA VAL A 6 13.81 -20.05 -0.33
C VAL A 6 14.34 -18.77 0.31
N LEU A 7 15.08 -17.95 -0.43
CA LEU A 7 15.40 -16.58 -0.01
C LEU A 7 14.28 -15.65 -0.50
N PHE A 8 13.58 -15.05 0.43
CA PHE A 8 12.44 -14.15 0.13
C PHE A 8 12.77 -12.71 0.49
N PHE A 9 12.37 -11.76 -0.34
CA PHE A 9 12.35 -10.35 0.00
C PHE A 9 11.04 -9.68 -0.40
N ASN A 10 10.67 -8.64 0.34
CA ASN A 10 9.62 -7.73 -0.05
C ASN A 10 10.25 -6.35 -0.29
N ALA A 11 10.15 -5.87 -1.52
CA ALA A 11 10.85 -4.64 -1.91
C ALA A 11 10.14 -3.42 -1.31
N ASN A 12 10.41 -3.13 -0.04
CA ASN A 12 9.91 -1.97 0.67
C ASN A 12 11.06 -1.05 1.07
N PRO A 13 10.97 0.25 0.78
CA PRO A 13 11.88 1.24 1.39
C PRO A 13 11.63 1.37 2.90
N ALA A 14 12.63 1.83 3.65
CA ALA A 14 12.60 1.93 5.12
C ALA A 14 11.41 2.74 5.69
N THR A 15 10.85 3.65 4.89
CA THR A 15 9.72 4.51 5.27
C THR A 15 8.35 3.83 5.26
N MET A 16 8.24 2.60 4.76
CA MET A 16 6.97 1.88 4.74
C MET A 16 6.57 1.43 6.16
N SER A 17 5.33 1.74 6.52
CA SER A 17 4.90 1.83 7.92
C SER A 17 4.51 0.53 8.61
N LEU A 18 4.27 -0.58 7.91
CA LEU A 18 3.84 -1.84 8.53
C LEU A 18 4.67 -3.02 8.05
N VAL A 19 4.77 -4.06 8.88
CA VAL A 19 5.34 -5.35 8.45
C VAL A 19 4.54 -5.89 7.26
N PRO A 20 5.19 -6.34 6.18
CA PRO A 20 4.49 -6.84 5.01
C PRO A 20 3.81 -8.18 5.32
N PRO A 21 2.47 -8.27 5.35
CA PRO A 21 1.76 -9.51 5.75
C PRO A 21 2.12 -10.72 4.90
N VAL A 22 2.47 -10.50 3.63
CA VAL A 22 2.84 -11.57 2.70
C VAL A 22 4.07 -12.36 3.16
N VAL A 23 5.03 -11.71 3.83
CA VAL A 23 6.25 -12.38 4.31
C VAL A 23 5.92 -13.37 5.40
N ALA A 24 5.18 -12.95 6.43
CA ALA A 24 4.78 -13.82 7.54
C ALA A 24 3.84 -14.93 7.08
N LEU A 25 2.89 -14.64 6.16
CA LEU A 25 2.00 -15.64 5.59
C LEU A 25 2.79 -16.71 4.80
N PHE A 26 3.70 -16.29 3.93
CA PHE A 26 4.52 -17.24 3.16
C PHE A 26 5.48 -18.03 4.05
N TYR A 27 6.02 -17.38 5.07
CA TYR A 27 6.83 -18.08 6.08
C TYR A 27 6.04 -19.18 6.78
N SER A 28 4.79 -18.90 7.21
CA SER A 28 3.91 -19.91 7.80
C SER A 28 3.64 -21.07 6.83
N ILE A 29 3.29 -20.76 5.56
CA ILE A 29 3.02 -21.78 4.53
C ILE A 29 4.26 -22.65 4.27
N PHE A 30 5.44 -22.06 4.13
CA PHE A 30 6.67 -22.80 3.91
C PHE A 30 7.03 -23.68 5.10
N LYS A 31 6.90 -23.16 6.32
CA LYS A 31 7.16 -23.87 7.57
C LYS A 31 6.28 -25.13 7.72
N GLU A 32 4.97 -25.01 7.43
CA GLU A 32 4.04 -26.16 7.43
C GLU A 32 4.39 -27.22 6.37
N ASN A 33 5.10 -26.83 5.31
CA ASN A 33 5.51 -27.70 4.22
C ASN A 33 6.95 -28.20 4.30
N ASN A 34 7.65 -27.94 5.43
CA ASN A 34 9.07 -28.27 5.67
C ASN A 34 9.99 -27.68 4.61
N ILE A 35 9.76 -26.44 4.21
CA ILE A 35 10.60 -25.63 3.35
C ILE A 35 11.24 -24.55 4.21
N GLU A 36 12.56 -24.42 4.14
CA GLU A 36 13.29 -23.37 4.86
C GLU A 36 13.17 -22.04 4.09
N MET A 37 12.64 -21.00 4.76
CA MET A 37 12.58 -19.66 4.21
C MET A 37 13.45 -18.73 5.06
N ARG A 38 14.31 -17.94 4.40
CA ARG A 38 14.91 -16.75 4.99
C ARG A 38 14.32 -15.50 4.38
N TYR A 39 14.15 -14.50 5.20
CA TYR A 39 13.69 -13.17 4.78
C TYR A 39 14.85 -12.19 4.76
N PHE A 40 15.15 -11.67 3.57
CA PHE A 40 16.07 -10.54 3.44
C PHE A 40 15.27 -9.25 3.65
N ASP A 41 15.49 -8.61 4.78
CA ASP A 41 14.73 -7.42 5.15
C ASP A 41 15.30 -6.17 4.50
N THR A 42 14.57 -5.64 3.52
CA THR A 42 14.95 -4.40 2.82
C THR A 42 14.70 -3.15 3.66
N GLN A 43 13.84 -3.21 4.68
CA GLN A 43 13.53 -2.09 5.58
C GLN A 43 14.64 -1.84 6.61
N ALA A 44 15.55 -2.80 6.78
CA ALA A 44 16.75 -2.62 7.61
C ALA A 44 17.77 -1.64 7.02
N TYR A 45 17.53 -1.13 5.80
CA TYR A 45 18.43 -0.21 5.09
C TYR A 45 17.72 1.14 4.84
N ASP A 46 18.42 2.23 5.03
CA ASP A 46 17.92 3.56 4.67
C ASP A 46 17.97 3.77 3.15
N THR A 47 17.00 3.17 2.46
CA THR A 47 16.88 3.26 0.99
C THR A 47 15.99 4.42 0.54
N SER A 48 15.53 5.26 1.43
CA SER A 48 14.61 6.37 1.15
C SER A 48 15.14 7.31 0.06
N ALA A 49 16.45 7.61 0.10
CA ALA A 49 17.10 8.48 -0.87
C ALA A 49 17.48 7.79 -2.19
N MET A 50 17.49 6.45 -2.28
CA MET A 50 17.96 5.74 -3.49
C MET A 50 17.02 5.86 -4.68
N TYR A 51 15.71 5.96 -4.42
CA TYR A 51 14.66 5.99 -5.43
C TYR A 51 13.76 7.22 -5.32
N ALA A 52 14.11 8.15 -4.43
CA ALA A 52 13.46 9.43 -4.27
C ALA A 52 14.17 10.51 -5.11
N ASP A 53 13.43 11.50 -5.60
CA ASP A 53 14.02 12.70 -6.17
C ASP A 53 14.79 13.44 -5.05
N PRO A 54 16.05 13.91 -5.26
CA PRO A 54 16.78 14.72 -4.28
C PRO A 54 16.02 15.98 -3.81
N ASN A 55 15.01 16.42 -4.57
CA ASN A 55 14.13 17.52 -4.20
C ASN A 55 12.91 17.11 -3.38
N ASP A 56 12.70 15.81 -3.14
CA ASP A 56 11.54 15.26 -2.44
C ASP A 56 11.40 15.82 -1.02
N PHE A 57 12.51 16.09 -0.35
CA PHE A 57 12.50 16.72 0.97
C PHE A 57 11.78 18.08 1.01
N LEU A 58 11.88 18.88 -0.06
CA LEU A 58 11.18 20.17 -0.16
C LEU A 58 9.68 20.00 -0.49
N GLN A 59 9.27 18.83 -0.89
CA GLN A 59 7.94 18.52 -1.40
C GLN A 59 7.13 17.62 -0.44
N SER A 60 7.79 17.05 0.59
CA SER A 60 7.15 16.13 1.53
C SER A 60 5.92 16.77 2.18
N THR A 61 4.85 16.02 2.25
CA THR A 61 3.63 16.35 3.00
C THR A 61 4.02 16.82 4.40
N LEU A 62 3.31 17.82 4.92
CA LEU A 62 3.48 18.25 6.30
C LEU A 62 3.11 17.08 7.22
N MET A 63 4.12 16.52 7.89
CA MET A 63 3.92 15.40 8.78
C MET A 63 4.09 15.86 10.24
N HIS A 64 3.31 15.22 11.12
CA HIS A 64 3.27 15.54 12.53
C HIS A 64 4.48 14.99 13.30
N LYS A 65 4.63 15.40 14.57
CA LYS A 65 5.60 15.01 15.58
C LYS A 65 5.88 13.48 15.67
N GLU A 66 4.93 12.67 15.22
CA GLU A 66 4.95 11.20 15.27
C GLU A 66 6.13 10.57 14.52
N GLU A 67 6.56 11.15 13.40
CA GLU A 67 7.67 10.60 12.61
C GLU A 67 9.02 10.67 13.29
N ASN A 68 9.26 11.71 14.09
CA ASN A 68 10.56 11.88 14.72
C ASN A 68 10.88 10.76 15.72
N ILE A 69 9.87 10.24 16.43
CA ILE A 69 10.06 9.18 17.44
C ILE A 69 10.38 7.84 16.80
N VAL A 70 9.66 7.48 15.71
CA VAL A 70 9.94 6.24 14.96
C VAL A 70 11.25 6.36 14.22
N ASN A 71 11.49 7.47 13.52
CA ASN A 71 12.70 7.68 12.76
C ASN A 71 13.95 7.68 13.64
N GLU A 72 13.90 8.21 14.85
CA GLU A 72 15.01 8.10 15.80
C GLU A 72 15.27 6.66 16.23
N LYS A 73 14.23 5.85 16.42
CA LYS A 73 14.36 4.45 16.84
C LYS A 73 14.79 3.54 15.67
N ILE A 74 14.19 3.74 14.49
CA ILE A 74 14.52 3.01 13.25
C ILE A 74 15.91 3.44 12.73
N ALA A 75 16.21 4.75 12.72
CA ALA A 75 17.50 5.27 12.24
C ALA A 75 18.69 4.80 13.08
N ARG A 76 18.50 4.45 14.37
CA ARG A 76 19.55 3.90 15.22
C ARG A 76 20.02 2.51 14.78
N ASN A 77 19.18 1.75 14.07
CA ASN A 77 19.43 0.38 13.64
C ASN A 77 19.51 0.23 12.12
N SER A 78 19.33 1.32 11.33
CA SER A 78 19.37 1.23 9.88
C SER A 78 20.79 1.07 9.36
N LYS A 79 20.96 0.16 8.41
CA LYS A 79 22.19 -0.01 7.63
C LYS A 79 22.25 1.03 6.51
N GLU A 80 23.44 1.34 6.05
CA GLU A 80 23.62 2.22 4.91
C GLU A 80 23.01 1.62 3.64
N ALA A 81 22.27 2.43 2.89
CA ALA A 81 21.67 2.04 1.62
C ALA A 81 22.66 1.46 0.62
N SER A 82 23.90 2.00 0.61
CA SER A 82 24.98 1.56 -0.30
C SER A 82 25.37 0.10 -0.15
N SER A 83 25.14 -0.51 1.02
CA SER A 83 25.52 -1.90 1.28
C SER A 83 24.48 -2.93 0.87
N ILE A 84 23.20 -2.54 0.64
CA ILE A 84 22.09 -3.48 0.47
C ILE A 84 22.30 -4.54 -0.60
N PHE A 85 22.82 -4.16 -1.78
CA PHE A 85 23.03 -5.10 -2.88
C PHE A 85 24.21 -6.04 -2.60
N SER A 86 25.27 -5.56 -1.91
CA SER A 86 26.40 -6.39 -1.50
C SER A 86 26.00 -7.38 -0.42
N ASP A 87 25.20 -6.97 0.55
CA ASP A 87 24.74 -7.80 1.65
C ASP A 87 23.76 -8.86 1.14
N PHE A 88 22.80 -8.49 0.28
CA PHE A 88 21.91 -9.44 -0.37
C PHE A 88 22.65 -10.50 -1.17
N LYS A 89 23.68 -10.08 -1.92
CA LYS A 89 24.53 -10.99 -2.67
C LYS A 89 25.36 -11.89 -1.76
N ALA A 90 25.88 -11.36 -0.65
CA ALA A 90 26.66 -12.14 0.31
C ALA A 90 25.78 -13.23 0.94
N GLU A 91 24.57 -12.89 1.39
CA GLU A 91 23.61 -13.84 1.95
C GLU A 91 23.21 -14.93 0.95
N ALA A 92 22.84 -14.55 -0.29
CA ALA A 92 22.50 -15.52 -1.33
C ALA A 92 23.68 -16.46 -1.67
N LYS A 93 24.92 -15.95 -1.66
CA LYS A 93 26.13 -16.74 -1.93
C LYS A 93 26.45 -17.68 -0.79
N GLU A 94 26.33 -17.24 0.46
CA GLU A 94 26.65 -18.03 1.65
C GLU A 94 25.59 -19.11 1.89
N TRP A 95 24.31 -18.73 1.84
CA TRP A 95 23.22 -19.63 2.17
C TRP A 95 22.82 -20.57 1.03
N GLN A 96 23.12 -20.21 -0.22
CA GLN A 96 22.84 -20.99 -1.43
C GLN A 96 21.36 -21.44 -1.53
N PRO A 97 20.41 -20.51 -1.64
CA PRO A 97 19.01 -20.84 -1.81
C PRO A 97 18.76 -21.54 -3.16
N ASP A 98 17.74 -22.40 -3.22
CA ASP A 98 17.30 -23.05 -4.45
C ASP A 98 16.53 -22.11 -5.37
N VAL A 99 15.91 -21.08 -4.77
CA VAL A 99 15.13 -20.05 -5.47
C VAL A 99 15.15 -18.75 -4.68
N ILE A 100 15.19 -17.62 -5.38
CA ILE A 100 15.00 -16.29 -4.80
C ILE A 100 13.64 -15.78 -5.23
N MET A 101 12.78 -15.45 -4.25
CA MET A 101 11.45 -14.94 -4.49
C MET A 101 11.33 -13.49 -4.00
N GLY A 102 10.71 -12.64 -4.80
CA GLY A 102 10.42 -11.26 -4.46
C GLY A 102 8.95 -10.92 -4.58
N SER A 103 8.48 -9.96 -3.77
CA SER A 103 7.19 -9.33 -3.91
C SER A 103 7.37 -7.83 -4.07
N ALA A 104 6.69 -7.25 -5.07
CA ALA A 104 6.76 -5.82 -5.33
C ALA A 104 5.42 -5.24 -5.81
N THR A 105 5.18 -3.99 -5.46
CA THR A 105 4.22 -3.12 -6.15
C THR A 105 4.87 -2.52 -7.39
N GLU A 106 4.11 -1.81 -8.22
CA GLU A 106 4.71 -1.11 -9.37
C GLU A 106 5.76 -0.09 -8.91
N SER A 107 5.46 0.66 -7.86
CA SER A 107 6.35 1.69 -7.33
C SER A 107 7.65 1.13 -6.76
N THR A 108 7.69 -0.12 -6.31
CA THR A 108 8.89 -0.75 -5.73
C THR A 108 9.57 -1.75 -6.67
N PHE A 109 9.06 -1.90 -7.88
CA PHE A 109 9.57 -2.88 -8.85
C PHE A 109 11.02 -2.64 -9.27
N LEU A 110 11.40 -1.38 -9.52
CA LEU A 110 12.77 -1.07 -9.93
C LEU A 110 13.78 -1.46 -8.85
N PHE A 111 13.42 -1.26 -7.59
CA PHE A 111 14.22 -1.72 -6.46
C PHE A 111 14.30 -3.26 -6.40
N ALA A 112 13.18 -3.96 -6.58
CA ALA A 112 13.18 -5.43 -6.66
C ALA A 112 14.05 -5.95 -7.81
N ARG A 113 13.99 -5.31 -8.99
CA ARG A 113 14.84 -5.64 -10.15
C ARG A 113 16.32 -5.51 -9.80
N ASP A 114 16.72 -4.43 -9.16
CA ASP A 114 18.12 -4.17 -8.83
C ASP A 114 18.66 -5.17 -7.79
N LEU A 115 17.81 -5.61 -6.84
CA LEU A 115 18.14 -6.73 -5.96
C LEU A 115 18.42 -8.02 -6.77
N PHE A 116 17.51 -8.41 -7.66
CA PHE A 116 17.72 -9.57 -8.52
C PHE A 116 18.97 -9.44 -9.40
N GLN A 117 19.22 -8.25 -9.96
CA GLN A 117 20.41 -8.00 -10.77
C GLN A 117 21.69 -8.23 -9.99
N SER A 118 21.73 -7.85 -8.72
CA SER A 118 22.93 -8.02 -7.86
C SER A 118 23.36 -9.48 -7.71
N VAL A 119 22.42 -10.41 -7.79
CA VAL A 119 22.63 -11.86 -7.61
C VAL A 119 22.53 -12.67 -8.91
N ARG A 120 22.29 -12.06 -10.06
CA ARG A 120 22.05 -12.75 -11.35
C ARG A 120 23.16 -13.73 -11.73
N LYS A 121 24.44 -13.40 -11.39
CA LYS A 121 25.60 -14.24 -11.68
C LYS A 121 25.68 -15.52 -10.82
N LEU A 122 24.82 -15.67 -9.82
CA LEU A 122 24.75 -16.89 -9.01
C LEU A 122 23.95 -18.02 -9.68
N ASN A 123 23.25 -17.71 -10.80
CA ASN A 123 22.41 -18.64 -11.56
C ASN A 123 21.32 -19.33 -10.71
N ILE A 124 20.79 -18.63 -9.71
CA ILE A 124 19.65 -19.07 -8.92
C ILE A 124 18.37 -18.57 -9.63
N PRO A 125 17.30 -19.38 -9.76
CA PRO A 125 16.06 -18.94 -10.36
C PRO A 125 15.41 -17.79 -9.58
N HIS A 126 14.93 -16.76 -10.30
CA HIS A 126 14.30 -15.58 -9.75
C HIS A 126 12.80 -15.56 -10.02
N VAL A 127 11.99 -15.44 -8.98
CA VAL A 127 10.52 -15.38 -9.03
C VAL A 127 10.06 -14.03 -8.51
N LEU A 128 9.26 -13.30 -9.28
CA LEU A 128 8.62 -12.07 -8.82
C LEU A 128 7.10 -12.21 -8.79
N GLY A 129 6.50 -11.90 -7.65
CA GLY A 129 5.07 -11.78 -7.45
C GLY A 129 4.63 -10.36 -7.03
N GLY A 130 3.37 -10.24 -6.66
CA GLY A 130 2.75 -9.00 -6.20
C GLY A 130 1.76 -8.40 -7.19
N VAL A 131 1.18 -7.27 -6.85
CA VAL A 131 0.11 -6.63 -7.64
C VAL A 131 0.59 -6.20 -9.03
N PHE A 132 1.81 -5.71 -9.14
CA PHE A 132 2.38 -5.32 -10.44
C PHE A 132 2.59 -6.53 -11.35
N ALA A 133 3.08 -7.64 -10.82
CA ALA A 133 3.22 -8.90 -11.53
C ALA A 133 1.89 -9.41 -12.12
N THR A 134 0.78 -9.13 -11.43
CA THR A 134 -0.56 -9.51 -11.86
C THR A 134 -1.07 -8.65 -13.04
N PHE A 135 -0.77 -7.35 -13.05
CA PHE A 135 -1.33 -6.42 -14.03
C PHE A 135 -0.43 -6.09 -15.22
N ALA A 136 0.87 -6.36 -15.10
CA ALA A 136 1.85 -6.13 -16.16
C ALA A 136 2.86 -7.29 -16.29
N PRO A 137 2.42 -8.57 -16.34
CA PRO A 137 3.34 -9.69 -16.40
C PRO A 137 4.21 -9.67 -17.67
N GLU A 138 3.68 -9.16 -18.79
CA GLU A 138 4.42 -9.00 -20.06
C GLU A 138 5.55 -7.98 -19.94
N VAL A 139 5.38 -6.93 -19.14
CA VAL A 139 6.43 -5.94 -18.89
C VAL A 139 7.51 -6.58 -18.02
N ILE A 140 7.12 -7.21 -16.94
CA ILE A 140 8.03 -7.78 -15.96
C ILE A 140 8.85 -8.95 -16.54
N ILE A 141 8.21 -9.88 -17.24
CA ILE A 141 8.91 -11.04 -17.82
C ILE A 141 9.91 -10.61 -18.93
N GLY A 142 9.76 -9.41 -19.49
CA GLY A 142 10.71 -8.84 -20.43
C GLY A 142 12.08 -8.53 -19.83
N PHE A 143 12.19 -8.33 -18.52
CA PHE A 143 13.46 -8.06 -17.87
C PHE A 143 14.33 -9.31 -17.76
N PRO A 144 15.64 -9.23 -18.09
CA PRO A 144 16.54 -10.38 -18.04
C PRO A 144 16.78 -10.90 -16.60
N GLU A 145 16.52 -10.08 -15.59
CA GLU A 145 16.67 -10.43 -14.18
C GLU A 145 15.56 -11.34 -13.67
N ILE A 146 14.44 -11.45 -14.40
CA ILE A 146 13.25 -12.21 -13.95
C ILE A 146 13.11 -13.47 -14.80
N ASP A 147 13.07 -14.62 -14.16
CA ASP A 147 12.86 -15.92 -14.82
C ASP A 147 11.39 -16.34 -14.78
N ILE A 148 10.70 -16.06 -13.66
CA ILE A 148 9.33 -16.46 -13.41
C ILE A 148 8.55 -15.30 -12.82
N VAL A 149 7.34 -15.05 -13.33
CA VAL A 149 6.38 -14.07 -12.82
C VAL A 149 5.20 -14.81 -12.22
N CYS A 150 4.90 -14.57 -10.94
CA CYS A 150 3.72 -15.12 -10.29
C CYS A 150 2.56 -14.13 -10.41
N ILE A 151 1.48 -14.53 -11.08
CA ILE A 151 0.27 -13.72 -11.30
C ILE A 151 -0.83 -14.12 -10.32
N GLY A 152 -1.60 -13.13 -9.83
CA GLY A 152 -2.66 -13.36 -8.85
C GLY A 152 -2.11 -13.73 -7.47
N GLU A 153 -2.71 -14.71 -6.82
CA GLU A 153 -2.39 -15.10 -5.44
C GLU A 153 -1.32 -16.19 -5.39
N GLY A 154 -0.37 -16.03 -4.47
CA GLY A 154 0.81 -16.89 -4.36
C GLY A 154 0.66 -18.09 -3.41
N GLU A 155 -0.33 -18.09 -2.52
CA GLU A 155 -0.43 -19.03 -1.40
C GLU A 155 -0.45 -20.51 -1.84
N LYS A 156 -1.16 -20.81 -2.93
CA LYS A 156 -1.25 -22.18 -3.45
C LYS A 156 -0.13 -22.56 -4.41
N ILE A 157 0.68 -21.57 -4.86
CA ILE A 157 1.68 -21.81 -5.89
C ILE A 157 3.11 -21.88 -5.35
N ILE A 158 3.44 -21.14 -4.30
CA ILE A 158 4.83 -21.01 -3.82
C ILE A 158 5.46 -22.36 -3.43
N VAL A 159 4.72 -23.26 -2.81
CA VAL A 159 5.21 -24.58 -2.40
C VAL A 159 5.45 -25.50 -3.62
N PRO A 160 4.45 -25.79 -4.49
CA PRO A 160 4.69 -26.64 -5.66
C PRO A 160 5.71 -26.03 -6.62
N LEU A 161 5.77 -24.71 -6.74
CA LEU A 161 6.79 -24.04 -7.55
C LEU A 161 8.21 -24.28 -7.01
N SER A 162 8.42 -24.09 -5.69
CA SER A 162 9.72 -24.33 -5.05
C SER A 162 10.18 -25.78 -5.21
N ARG A 163 9.26 -26.76 -5.04
CA ARG A 163 9.55 -28.19 -5.23
C ARG A 163 9.97 -28.49 -6.66
N LYS A 164 9.22 -28.00 -7.65
CA LYS A 164 9.53 -28.24 -9.06
C LYS A 164 10.83 -27.58 -9.50
N ILE A 165 11.13 -26.38 -8.99
CA ILE A 165 12.42 -25.70 -9.25
C ILE A 165 13.56 -26.55 -8.68
N LYS A 166 13.47 -27.02 -7.43
CA LYS A 166 14.50 -27.87 -6.80
C LYS A 166 14.75 -29.14 -7.59
N LEU A 167 13.68 -29.80 -8.03
CA LEU A 167 13.74 -31.06 -8.78
C LEU A 167 14.00 -30.88 -10.27
N LYS A 168 14.08 -29.63 -10.76
CA LYS A 168 14.20 -29.28 -12.18
C LYS A 168 13.09 -29.89 -13.06
N GLU A 169 11.88 -29.94 -12.52
CA GLU A 169 10.70 -30.45 -13.19
C GLU A 169 10.04 -29.40 -14.08
N ASP A 170 9.21 -29.87 -15.03
CA ASP A 170 8.43 -28.99 -15.91
C ASP A 170 7.39 -28.18 -15.12
N LEU A 171 7.38 -26.87 -15.34
CA LEU A 171 6.50 -25.91 -14.70
C LEU A 171 5.14 -25.74 -15.40
N ARG A 172 4.95 -26.30 -16.61
CA ARG A 172 3.73 -26.10 -17.43
C ARG A 172 2.45 -26.62 -16.77
N ALA A 173 2.56 -27.56 -15.85
CA ALA A 173 1.42 -28.09 -15.07
C ALA A 173 0.96 -27.17 -13.93
N LEU A 174 1.73 -26.14 -13.60
CA LEU A 174 1.37 -25.15 -12.58
C LEU A 174 0.40 -24.11 -13.13
N GLN A 175 -0.30 -23.43 -12.23
CA GLN A 175 -1.13 -22.26 -12.52
C GLN A 175 -0.46 -20.99 -11.99
N ASN A 176 -0.96 -19.84 -12.32
CA ASN A 176 -0.55 -18.54 -11.79
C ASN A 176 0.89 -18.14 -12.11
N ILE A 177 1.55 -18.71 -13.12
CA ILE A 177 2.92 -18.33 -13.48
C ILE A 177 3.11 -18.09 -14.98
N TRP A 178 3.97 -17.13 -15.28
CA TRP A 178 4.60 -16.99 -16.58
C TRP A 178 6.10 -17.22 -16.40
N PHE A 179 6.74 -17.96 -17.28
CA PHE A 179 8.17 -18.26 -17.15
C PHE A 179 8.87 -18.37 -18.49
N LYS A 180 10.18 -18.15 -18.50
CA LYS A 180 11.03 -18.37 -19.68
C LYS A 180 11.45 -19.84 -19.72
N ASP A 181 11.16 -20.54 -20.81
CA ASP A 181 11.64 -21.91 -21.01
C ASP A 181 13.13 -21.93 -21.41
N SER A 182 13.70 -23.13 -21.59
CA SER A 182 15.11 -23.33 -21.96
C SER A 182 15.50 -22.71 -23.32
N THR A 183 14.53 -22.33 -24.16
CA THR A 183 14.74 -21.65 -25.43
C THR A 183 14.57 -20.14 -25.33
N GLY A 184 14.21 -19.63 -24.14
CA GLY A 184 13.91 -18.22 -23.89
C GLY A 184 12.50 -17.78 -24.25
N ASN A 185 11.63 -18.71 -24.67
CA ASN A 185 10.23 -18.40 -24.96
C ASN A 185 9.42 -18.26 -23.67
N VAL A 186 8.49 -17.29 -23.65
CA VAL A 186 7.60 -17.09 -22.53
C VAL A 186 6.43 -18.09 -22.56
N VAL A 187 6.38 -18.95 -21.58
CA VAL A 187 5.25 -19.87 -21.34
C VAL A 187 4.29 -19.21 -20.34
N LYS A 188 3.00 -19.19 -20.68
CA LYS A 188 1.93 -18.58 -19.89
C LYS A 188 1.00 -19.68 -19.39
N THR A 189 0.91 -19.84 -18.07
CA THR A 189 -0.07 -20.76 -17.49
C THR A 189 -1.36 -20.03 -17.09
N PRO A 190 -2.48 -20.73 -16.99
CA PRO A 190 -3.75 -20.08 -16.65
C PRO A 190 -3.77 -19.55 -15.24
N LEU A 191 -4.57 -18.50 -14.98
CA LEU A 191 -4.88 -18.03 -13.65
C LEU A 191 -5.75 -19.09 -12.93
N GLY A 192 -5.34 -19.48 -11.73
CA GLY A 192 -6.08 -20.40 -10.87
C GLY A 192 -7.18 -19.71 -10.07
N MET A 193 -7.97 -20.51 -9.40
CA MET A 193 -9.04 -20.05 -8.51
C MET A 193 -8.46 -19.22 -7.35
N ALA A 194 -9.19 -18.19 -6.94
CA ALA A 194 -8.84 -17.41 -5.77
C ALA A 194 -8.83 -18.29 -4.50
N VAL A 195 -7.88 -18.03 -3.60
CA VAL A 195 -7.75 -18.82 -2.37
C VAL A 195 -8.92 -18.58 -1.41
N ASN A 196 -9.30 -19.60 -0.65
CA ASN A 196 -10.14 -19.39 0.53
C ASN A 196 -9.25 -18.78 1.63
N LEU A 197 -9.54 -17.54 2.04
CA LEU A 197 -8.72 -16.81 3.00
C LEU A 197 -8.71 -17.46 4.40
N ASP A 198 -9.73 -18.24 4.72
CA ASP A 198 -9.83 -18.96 6.00
C ASP A 198 -8.99 -20.26 6.06
N GLU A 199 -8.44 -20.69 4.91
CA GLU A 199 -7.51 -21.82 4.83
C GLU A 199 -6.05 -21.39 5.04
N ASN A 200 -5.78 -20.09 5.09
CA ASN A 200 -4.43 -19.60 5.34
C ASN A 200 -3.99 -19.90 6.78
N PRO A 201 -2.73 -20.32 6.99
CA PRO A 201 -2.19 -20.49 8.33
C PRO A 201 -2.14 -19.16 9.08
N PRO A 202 -2.05 -19.19 10.43
CA PRO A 202 -1.86 -17.98 11.23
C PRO A 202 -0.61 -17.19 10.80
N PHE A 203 -0.68 -15.88 10.94
CA PHE A 203 0.42 -14.96 10.68
C PHE A 203 1.58 -15.21 11.65
N ASP A 204 2.65 -15.88 11.19
CA ASP A 204 3.84 -16.14 12.02
C ASP A 204 4.83 -14.97 11.92
N ALA A 205 4.77 -14.08 12.89
CA ALA A 205 5.61 -12.88 12.93
C ALA A 205 7.05 -13.15 13.41
N SER A 206 7.41 -14.39 13.76
CA SER A 206 8.76 -14.75 14.24
C SER A 206 9.85 -14.56 13.18
N ILE A 207 9.48 -14.35 11.93
CA ILE A 207 10.41 -14.06 10.82
C ILE A 207 10.96 -12.63 10.88
N TYR A 208 10.34 -11.72 11.63
CA TYR A 208 10.76 -10.33 11.75
C TYR A 208 11.52 -10.07 13.04
N ASP A 209 12.42 -9.11 12.99
CA ASP A 209 13.02 -8.54 14.20
C ASP A 209 11.99 -7.73 15.00
N ASP A 210 12.14 -7.68 16.31
CA ASP A 210 11.19 -7.07 17.25
C ASP A 210 10.93 -5.58 16.97
N ASP A 211 11.93 -4.86 16.50
CA ASP A 211 11.84 -3.43 16.17
C ASP A 211 10.83 -3.14 15.04
N HIS A 212 10.49 -4.11 14.21
CA HIS A 212 9.48 -3.98 13.16
C HIS A 212 8.05 -3.79 13.67
N PHE A 213 7.78 -4.17 14.89
CA PHE A 213 6.42 -4.09 15.43
C PHE A 213 6.09 -2.73 16.03
N TYR A 214 7.07 -1.88 16.30
CA TYR A 214 6.83 -0.58 16.90
C TYR A 214 6.45 0.46 15.85
N ARG A 215 5.25 1.05 16.03
CA ARG A 215 4.68 2.08 15.16
C ARG A 215 4.00 3.15 15.99
N THR A 216 4.05 4.37 15.50
CA THR A 216 3.31 5.48 16.10
C THR A 216 1.89 5.54 15.57
N MET A 217 0.97 5.87 16.47
CA MET A 217 -0.40 6.20 16.13
C MET A 217 -0.88 7.28 17.10
N GLY A 218 -1.24 8.47 16.58
CA GLY A 218 -1.69 9.58 17.40
C GLY A 218 -0.65 10.13 18.38
N GLY A 219 0.64 10.06 18.06
CA GLY A 219 1.74 10.51 18.93
C GLY A 219 2.24 9.46 19.92
N GLU A 220 1.57 8.32 20.02
CA GLU A 220 1.92 7.23 20.94
C GLU A 220 2.54 6.05 20.19
N MET A 221 3.46 5.34 20.81
CA MET A 221 4.15 4.18 20.28
C MET A 221 3.45 2.88 20.70
N TYR A 222 3.13 2.03 19.72
CA TYR A 222 2.47 0.74 19.93
C TYR A 222 3.21 -0.40 19.25
N ARG A 223 3.10 -1.60 19.81
CA ARG A 223 3.36 -2.85 19.07
C ARG A 223 2.15 -3.12 18.18
N MET A 224 2.26 -2.73 16.91
CA MET A 224 1.16 -2.71 15.96
C MET A 224 1.28 -3.82 14.93
N PHE A 225 0.17 -4.53 14.70
CA PHE A 225 0.10 -5.62 13.73
C PHE A 225 -1.01 -5.40 12.70
N PRO A 226 -0.74 -5.70 11.42
CA PRO A 226 -1.77 -5.79 10.41
C PRO A 226 -2.55 -7.11 10.54
N VAL A 227 -3.87 -7.06 10.38
CA VAL A 227 -4.73 -8.24 10.29
C VAL A 227 -5.64 -8.12 9.08
N GLU A 228 -5.47 -9.01 8.10
CA GLU A 228 -6.32 -9.03 6.91
C GLU A 228 -7.72 -9.50 7.26
N THR A 229 -8.73 -8.68 6.98
CA THR A 229 -10.14 -9.00 7.22
C THR A 229 -10.87 -9.40 5.94
N HIS A 230 -10.51 -8.78 4.84
CA HIS A 230 -10.98 -9.13 3.50
C HIS A 230 -9.99 -8.73 2.43
N ARG A 231 -10.10 -9.37 1.27
CA ARG A 231 -9.27 -9.11 0.11
C ARG A 231 -10.12 -8.70 -1.07
N GLY A 232 -9.71 -7.60 -1.71
CA GLY A 232 -10.48 -6.94 -2.76
C GLY A 232 -11.52 -5.97 -2.22
N CYS A 233 -12.19 -5.27 -3.14
CA CYS A 233 -13.16 -4.22 -2.83
C CYS A 233 -14.39 -4.32 -3.73
N PRO A 234 -15.63 -4.13 -3.21
CA PRO A 234 -16.82 -4.14 -4.04
C PRO A 234 -17.00 -2.87 -4.87
N LEU A 235 -16.18 -1.83 -4.62
CA LEU A 235 -16.23 -0.55 -5.34
C LEU A 235 -15.48 -0.63 -6.68
N LYS A 236 -15.76 0.32 -7.59
CA LYS A 236 -15.23 0.33 -8.96
C LYS A 236 -14.44 1.61 -9.27
N CYS A 237 -13.58 2.04 -8.34
CA CYS A 237 -12.77 3.24 -8.51
C CYS A 237 -11.83 3.10 -9.71
N ALA A 238 -11.82 4.08 -10.63
CA ALA A 238 -11.10 3.99 -11.91
C ALA A 238 -9.57 4.08 -11.80
N PHE A 239 -9.05 4.55 -10.65
CA PHE A 239 -7.62 4.65 -10.36
C PHE A 239 -7.05 3.43 -9.65
N CYS A 240 -7.91 2.54 -9.13
CA CYS A 240 -7.54 1.45 -8.25
C CYS A 240 -7.42 0.12 -8.99
N ASN A 241 -6.48 -0.73 -8.57
CA ASN A 241 -6.30 -2.08 -9.12
C ASN A 241 -7.34 -3.08 -8.60
N SER A 242 -7.94 -2.86 -7.43
CA SER A 242 -8.87 -3.82 -6.81
C SER A 242 -10.08 -4.19 -7.69
N PRO A 243 -10.76 -3.23 -8.39
CA PRO A 243 -11.82 -3.59 -9.32
C PRO A 243 -11.35 -4.44 -10.51
N LEU A 244 -10.12 -4.26 -10.94
CA LEU A 244 -9.55 -4.99 -12.06
C LEU A 244 -9.16 -6.40 -11.69
N GLN A 245 -8.71 -6.62 -10.45
CA GLN A 245 -8.52 -7.96 -9.90
C GLN A 245 -9.84 -8.72 -9.89
N ASP A 246 -10.92 -8.09 -9.45
CA ASP A 246 -12.26 -8.72 -9.46
C ASP A 246 -12.72 -9.04 -10.90
N PHE A 247 -12.49 -8.14 -11.85
CA PHE A 247 -12.76 -8.38 -13.26
C PHE A 247 -11.92 -9.55 -13.82
N LEU A 248 -10.61 -9.56 -13.57
CA LEU A 248 -9.67 -10.59 -14.02
C LEU A 248 -10.06 -11.98 -13.51
N TYR A 249 -10.34 -12.09 -12.20
CA TYR A 249 -10.73 -13.37 -11.61
C TYR A 249 -12.10 -13.84 -12.12
N LYS A 250 -13.08 -12.95 -12.23
CA LYS A 250 -14.40 -13.30 -12.80
C LYS A 250 -14.30 -13.77 -14.24
N GLU A 251 -13.51 -13.09 -15.06
CA GLU A 251 -13.30 -13.48 -16.48
C GLU A 251 -12.58 -14.81 -16.62
N LYS A 252 -11.52 -15.05 -15.84
CA LYS A 252 -10.65 -16.22 -16.00
C LYS A 252 -11.11 -17.44 -15.21
N THR A 253 -11.76 -17.24 -14.07
CA THR A 253 -12.09 -18.32 -13.14
C THR A 253 -13.58 -18.40 -12.78
N GLY A 254 -14.38 -17.40 -13.11
CA GLY A 254 -15.79 -17.29 -12.70
C GLY A 254 -15.99 -16.84 -11.25
N GLN A 255 -14.91 -16.63 -10.48
CA GLN A 255 -14.99 -16.22 -9.06
C GLN A 255 -14.84 -14.73 -8.87
N SER A 256 -15.50 -14.17 -7.83
CA SER A 256 -15.20 -12.83 -7.35
C SER A 256 -13.87 -12.79 -6.61
N TYR A 257 -13.09 -11.73 -6.85
CA TYR A 257 -11.89 -11.48 -6.06
C TYR A 257 -12.22 -10.88 -4.68
N PHE A 258 -13.35 -10.17 -4.56
CA PHE A 258 -13.79 -9.64 -3.27
C PHE A 258 -14.29 -10.78 -2.37
N ARG A 259 -13.54 -11.08 -1.31
CA ARG A 259 -13.81 -12.11 -0.33
C ARG A 259 -13.53 -11.60 1.07
N LYS A 260 -14.31 -12.07 2.02
CA LYS A 260 -14.15 -11.78 3.44
C LYS A 260 -13.63 -13.02 4.15
N ARG A 261 -12.82 -12.83 5.16
CA ARG A 261 -12.51 -13.86 6.14
C ARG A 261 -13.66 -13.99 7.12
N SER A 262 -13.87 -15.19 7.67
CA SER A 262 -14.80 -15.37 8.77
C SER A 262 -14.37 -14.55 9.98
N ILE A 263 -15.32 -13.95 10.68
CA ILE A 263 -15.03 -13.13 11.88
C ILE A 263 -14.27 -13.95 12.92
N LYS A 264 -14.66 -15.22 13.10
CA LYS A 264 -13.99 -16.14 14.00
C LYS A 264 -12.49 -16.27 13.71
N ASN A 265 -12.10 -16.42 12.44
CA ASN A 265 -10.69 -16.57 12.05
C ASN A 265 -9.93 -15.25 12.18
N VAL A 266 -10.57 -14.11 11.85
CA VAL A 266 -9.98 -12.80 12.08
C VAL A 266 -9.66 -12.58 13.57
N VAL A 267 -10.61 -12.87 14.46
CA VAL A 267 -10.41 -12.68 15.91
C VAL A 267 -9.45 -13.74 16.48
N ALA A 268 -9.42 -14.95 15.93
CA ALA A 268 -8.42 -15.95 16.31
C ALA A 268 -6.99 -15.50 16.02
N ASP A 269 -6.73 -14.88 14.85
CA ASP A 269 -5.42 -14.30 14.53
C ASP A 269 -5.08 -13.15 15.48
N ILE A 270 -6.03 -12.28 15.78
CA ILE A 270 -5.84 -11.18 16.75
C ILE A 270 -5.43 -11.74 18.13
N ARG A 271 -6.16 -12.75 18.64
CA ARG A 271 -5.84 -13.42 19.92
C ARG A 271 -4.45 -14.07 19.88
N TYR A 272 -4.08 -14.68 18.75
CA TYR A 272 -2.76 -15.26 18.54
C TYR A 272 -1.67 -14.19 18.65
N LEU A 273 -1.83 -13.04 17.99
CA LEU A 273 -0.88 -11.93 18.03
C LEU A 273 -0.79 -11.29 19.40
N VAL A 274 -1.90 -11.15 20.14
CA VAL A 274 -1.89 -10.69 21.52
C VAL A 274 -1.10 -11.65 22.42
N LYS A 275 -1.38 -12.95 22.29
CA LYS A 275 -0.79 -13.98 23.17
C LYS A 275 0.71 -14.18 22.94
N TYR A 276 1.14 -14.23 21.67
CA TYR A 276 2.51 -14.62 21.32
C TYR A 276 3.43 -13.45 20.98
N TYR A 277 2.87 -12.31 20.59
CA TYR A 277 3.65 -11.14 20.16
C TYR A 277 3.35 -9.88 20.95
N SER A 278 2.53 -9.97 22.01
CA SER A 278 2.17 -8.82 22.87
C SER A 278 1.66 -7.63 22.05
N ALA A 279 0.75 -7.90 21.09
CA ALA A 279 0.14 -6.86 20.28
C ALA A 279 -0.64 -5.87 21.16
N GLU A 280 -0.47 -4.57 20.86
CA GLU A 280 -1.10 -3.46 21.59
C GLU A 280 -2.07 -2.67 20.72
N TYR A 281 -1.93 -2.77 19.37
CA TYR A 281 -2.74 -2.04 18.42
C TYR A 281 -2.88 -2.86 17.11
N PHE A 282 -4.04 -2.77 16.45
CA PHE A 282 -4.29 -3.46 15.18
C PHE A 282 -4.62 -2.51 14.04
N HIS A 283 -3.99 -2.74 12.90
CA HIS A 283 -4.48 -2.23 11.63
C HIS A 283 -5.33 -3.34 10.97
N LEU A 284 -6.66 -3.22 11.04
CA LEU A 284 -7.56 -4.17 10.39
C LEU A 284 -7.56 -3.89 8.89
N TRP A 285 -6.82 -4.70 8.15
CA TRP A 285 -6.55 -4.46 6.75
C TRP A 285 -7.71 -4.88 5.85
N ALA A 286 -8.31 -3.89 5.22
CA ALA A 286 -9.34 -4.02 4.22
C ALA A 286 -9.37 -2.77 3.35
N ASP A 287 -9.64 -2.91 2.05
CA ASP A 287 -9.87 -1.75 1.16
C ASP A 287 -11.08 -0.91 1.60
N ASN A 288 -12.06 -1.53 2.25
CA ASN A 288 -13.25 -0.90 2.80
C ASN A 288 -13.83 -1.76 3.94
N PHE A 289 -13.41 -1.51 5.17
CA PHE A 289 -13.84 -2.29 6.34
C PHE A 289 -15.36 -2.25 6.56
N PHE A 290 -16.01 -1.12 6.33
CA PHE A 290 -17.45 -0.98 6.48
C PHE A 290 -18.27 -1.72 5.37
N SER A 291 -17.62 -2.46 4.48
CA SER A 291 -18.30 -3.42 3.60
C SER A 291 -18.82 -4.66 4.34
N TYR A 292 -18.40 -4.92 5.57
CA TYR A 292 -19.10 -5.84 6.46
C TYR A 292 -20.55 -5.41 6.67
N SER A 293 -21.47 -6.35 6.71
CA SER A 293 -22.88 -6.13 7.09
C SER A 293 -22.98 -5.73 8.57
N ARG A 294 -24.17 -5.26 9.01
CA ARG A 294 -24.40 -4.99 10.43
C ARG A 294 -24.23 -6.26 11.27
N GLN A 295 -24.76 -7.38 10.81
CA GLN A 295 -24.61 -8.67 11.50
C GLN A 295 -23.16 -9.11 11.65
N GLU A 296 -22.33 -8.98 10.59
CA GLU A 296 -20.90 -9.30 10.66
C GLU A 296 -20.15 -8.36 11.62
N ILE A 297 -20.52 -7.07 11.69
CA ILE A 297 -19.95 -6.14 12.67
C ILE A 297 -20.39 -6.49 14.09
N GLU A 298 -21.65 -6.88 14.31
CA GLU A 298 -22.14 -7.35 15.62
C GLU A 298 -21.40 -8.61 16.07
N GLU A 299 -21.19 -9.57 15.17
CA GLU A 299 -20.39 -10.77 15.40
C GLU A 299 -18.94 -10.41 15.75
N PHE A 300 -18.29 -9.51 14.97
CA PHE A 300 -16.94 -9.03 15.28
C PHE A 300 -16.86 -8.39 16.67
N CYS A 301 -17.80 -7.51 16.99
CA CYS A 301 -17.80 -6.84 18.29
C CYS A 301 -18.01 -7.83 19.45
N ALA A 302 -18.88 -8.83 19.29
CA ALA A 302 -19.10 -9.87 20.29
C ALA A 302 -17.84 -10.71 20.54
N GLU A 303 -17.16 -11.13 19.46
CA GLU A 303 -15.91 -11.92 19.54
C GLU A 303 -14.71 -11.09 20.02
N TYR A 304 -14.70 -9.78 19.80
CA TYR A 304 -13.60 -8.88 20.16
C TYR A 304 -13.76 -8.24 21.55
N ALA A 305 -14.94 -8.36 22.16
CA ALA A 305 -15.33 -7.61 23.36
C ALA A 305 -14.41 -7.76 24.60
N ASP A 306 -13.73 -8.88 24.75
CA ASP A 306 -12.77 -9.15 25.83
C ASP A 306 -11.34 -8.70 25.51
N ILE A 307 -11.02 -8.44 24.24
CA ILE A 307 -9.69 -7.99 23.79
C ILE A 307 -9.53 -6.49 24.06
N LYS A 308 -10.46 -5.66 23.57
CA LYS A 308 -10.55 -4.20 23.77
C LYS A 308 -9.29 -3.40 23.46
N LEU A 309 -8.40 -3.91 22.63
CA LEU A 309 -7.25 -3.15 22.16
C LEU A 309 -7.67 -2.16 21.06
N PRO A 310 -7.00 -1.02 20.96
CA PRO A 310 -7.31 -0.05 19.91
C PRO A 310 -7.02 -0.60 18.52
N PHE A 311 -7.84 -0.19 17.53
CA PHE A 311 -7.62 -0.54 16.14
C PHE A 311 -7.99 0.57 15.17
N TYR A 312 -7.33 0.54 14.02
CA TYR A 312 -7.52 1.42 12.88
C TYR A 312 -8.18 0.67 11.73
N VAL A 313 -9.09 1.32 11.02
CA VAL A 313 -9.73 0.81 9.80
C VAL A 313 -9.71 1.84 8.67
N GLN A 314 -9.83 1.36 7.43
CA GLN A 314 -10.04 2.21 6.26
C GLN A 314 -11.44 2.00 5.69
N THR A 315 -12.03 3.07 5.15
CA THR A 315 -13.37 2.98 4.60
C THR A 315 -13.70 4.02 3.52
N TYR A 316 -14.82 3.82 2.90
CA TYR A 316 -15.44 4.70 1.93
C TYR A 316 -16.50 5.57 2.64
N PRO A 317 -16.57 6.89 2.43
CA PRO A 317 -17.33 7.80 3.30
C PRO A 317 -18.83 7.47 3.42
N VAL A 318 -19.43 6.91 2.37
CA VAL A 318 -20.88 6.61 2.38
C VAL A 318 -21.23 5.18 2.83
N THR A 319 -20.24 4.39 3.22
CA THR A 319 -20.48 3.10 3.86
C THR A 319 -20.52 3.19 5.39
N ILE A 320 -20.20 4.36 5.94
CA ILE A 320 -20.28 4.64 7.37
C ILE A 320 -21.75 4.60 7.80
N ASP A 321 -22.01 3.82 8.84
CA ASP A 321 -23.35 3.53 9.35
C ASP A 321 -23.35 3.72 10.87
N ASP A 322 -24.36 4.40 11.41
CA ASP A 322 -24.45 4.77 12.83
C ASP A 322 -24.41 3.56 13.77
N VAL A 323 -25.11 2.47 13.41
CA VAL A 323 -25.17 1.26 14.24
C VAL A 323 -23.80 0.56 14.24
N LYS A 324 -23.20 0.39 13.05
CA LYS A 324 -21.86 -0.23 12.93
C LYS A 324 -20.83 0.58 13.69
N LEU A 325 -20.84 1.90 13.53
CA LEU A 325 -19.85 2.78 14.15
C LEU A 325 -19.97 2.74 15.68
N LYS A 326 -21.20 2.82 16.23
CA LYS A 326 -21.44 2.70 17.66
C LYS A 326 -20.84 1.42 18.23
N ASN A 327 -21.17 0.28 17.62
CA ASN A 327 -20.69 -1.04 18.11
C ASN A 327 -19.16 -1.15 18.06
N LEU A 328 -18.53 -0.66 16.98
CA LEU A 328 -17.07 -0.69 16.84
C LEU A 328 -16.36 0.21 17.87
N VAL A 329 -16.92 1.39 18.17
CA VAL A 329 -16.38 2.29 19.21
C VAL A 329 -16.42 1.64 20.60
N GLU A 330 -17.49 0.93 20.92
CA GLU A 330 -17.63 0.24 22.22
C GLU A 330 -16.56 -0.84 22.44
N VAL A 331 -15.94 -1.37 21.36
CA VAL A 331 -14.93 -2.41 21.45
C VAL A 331 -13.51 -1.96 21.16
N GLY A 332 -13.28 -0.67 20.82
CA GLY A 332 -11.92 -0.13 20.68
C GLY A 332 -11.58 0.48 19.34
N LEU A 333 -12.55 0.82 18.46
CA LEU A 333 -12.26 1.60 17.27
C LEU A 333 -11.67 2.95 17.66
N ASP A 334 -10.39 3.14 17.33
CA ASP A 334 -9.65 4.37 17.65
C ASP A 334 -9.67 5.37 16.51
N ARG A 335 -9.38 4.90 15.28
CA ARG A 335 -9.22 5.79 14.13
C ARG A 335 -9.79 5.21 12.85
N ILE A 336 -10.18 6.12 11.93
CA ILE A 336 -10.70 5.77 10.59
C ILE A 336 -9.97 6.56 9.52
N GLY A 337 -9.42 5.87 8.52
CA GLY A 337 -8.96 6.47 7.27
C GLY A 337 -10.09 6.50 6.24
N ILE A 338 -10.39 7.66 5.69
CA ILE A 338 -11.50 7.86 4.75
C ILE A 338 -10.97 8.26 3.38
N GLY A 339 -11.22 7.44 2.37
CA GLY A 339 -10.90 7.80 0.99
C GLY A 339 -11.94 8.78 0.44
N ILE A 340 -11.67 10.07 0.45
CA ILE A 340 -12.46 11.12 -0.21
C ILE A 340 -12.07 11.22 -1.69
N GLU A 341 -10.80 11.22 -1.96
CA GLU A 341 -10.08 11.28 -3.23
C GLU A 341 -10.23 12.62 -3.96
N HIS A 342 -11.45 13.18 -4.07
CA HIS A 342 -11.70 14.43 -4.79
C HIS A 342 -12.99 15.12 -4.33
N GLY A 343 -13.00 16.47 -4.29
CA GLY A 343 -14.12 17.26 -3.79
C GLY A 343 -15.23 17.53 -4.82
N ASN A 344 -14.92 17.58 -6.12
CA ASN A 344 -15.92 17.85 -7.15
C ASN A 344 -16.75 16.60 -7.43
N GLU A 345 -18.08 16.66 -7.22
CA GLU A 345 -18.99 15.52 -7.37
C GLU A 345 -19.08 15.00 -8.81
N GLU A 346 -19.09 15.89 -9.78
CA GLU A 346 -19.23 15.54 -11.19
C GLU A 346 -17.94 14.88 -11.70
N PHE A 347 -16.79 15.46 -11.38
CA PHE A 347 -15.48 14.88 -11.72
C PHE A 347 -15.30 13.51 -11.05
N ARG A 348 -15.64 13.40 -9.77
CA ARG A 348 -15.59 12.15 -9.00
C ARG A 348 -16.47 11.07 -9.63
N ARG A 349 -17.67 11.42 -10.06
CA ARG A 349 -18.60 10.51 -10.73
C ARG A 349 -18.14 10.11 -12.13
N LYS A 350 -17.73 11.08 -12.97
CA LYS A 350 -17.45 10.85 -14.40
C LYS A 350 -16.06 10.28 -14.67
N VAL A 351 -15.06 10.71 -13.92
CA VAL A 351 -13.64 10.36 -14.15
C VAL A 351 -13.17 9.29 -13.18
N ILE A 352 -13.40 9.48 -11.88
CA ILE A 352 -12.89 8.60 -10.83
C ILE A 352 -13.79 7.38 -10.60
N ASN A 353 -15.04 7.44 -11.10
CA ASN A 353 -16.06 6.40 -10.90
C ASN A 353 -16.38 6.15 -9.41
N ARG A 354 -16.46 7.22 -8.62
CA ARG A 354 -16.90 7.19 -7.22
C ARG A 354 -18.24 7.96 -7.09
N ILE A 355 -19.33 7.22 -6.92
CA ILE A 355 -20.69 7.75 -7.07
C ILE A 355 -21.29 8.07 -5.70
N TYR A 356 -21.03 9.25 -5.19
CA TYR A 356 -21.68 9.79 -3.99
C TYR A 356 -21.70 11.33 -4.02
N SER A 357 -22.66 11.93 -3.30
CA SER A 357 -22.73 13.38 -3.11
C SER A 357 -21.88 13.84 -1.92
N ASN A 358 -21.38 15.08 -1.96
CA ASN A 358 -20.69 15.69 -0.84
C ASN A 358 -21.55 15.70 0.43
N LYS A 359 -22.87 15.92 0.28
CA LYS A 359 -23.84 15.84 1.38
C LYS A 359 -23.78 14.46 2.09
N LYS A 360 -23.68 13.36 1.33
CA LYS A 360 -23.57 12.02 1.93
C LYS A 360 -22.21 11.79 2.60
N ALA A 361 -21.13 12.32 2.02
CA ALA A 361 -19.81 12.22 2.64
C ALA A 361 -19.74 13.00 3.95
N ILE A 362 -20.27 14.23 3.97
CA ILE A 362 -20.37 15.06 5.17
C ILE A 362 -21.18 14.33 6.24
N ALA A 363 -22.36 13.81 5.90
CA ALA A 363 -23.21 13.08 6.85
C ALA A 363 -22.48 11.84 7.44
N GLY A 364 -21.67 11.13 6.63
CA GLY A 364 -20.85 10.02 7.14
C GLY A 364 -19.78 10.50 8.13
N VAL A 365 -19.11 11.61 7.85
CA VAL A 365 -18.11 12.20 8.76
C VAL A 365 -18.76 12.77 10.03
N ASP A 366 -19.96 13.36 9.92
CA ASP A 366 -20.71 13.85 11.09
C ASP A 366 -21.03 12.72 12.08
N LEU A 367 -21.30 11.50 11.56
CA LEU A 367 -21.44 10.33 12.43
C LEU A 367 -20.12 9.99 13.17
N ILE A 368 -18.98 10.10 12.51
CA ILE A 368 -17.67 9.86 13.16
C ILE A 368 -17.42 10.91 14.25
N LYS A 369 -17.68 12.20 13.95
CA LYS A 369 -17.59 13.30 14.91
C LYS A 369 -18.53 13.09 16.12
N LYS A 370 -19.74 12.56 15.90
CA LYS A 370 -20.71 12.25 16.98
C LYS A 370 -20.15 11.29 18.03
N TYR A 371 -19.28 10.36 17.63
CA TYR A 371 -18.65 9.37 18.52
C TYR A 371 -17.22 9.74 18.94
N ASP A 372 -16.76 10.95 18.62
CA ASP A 372 -15.40 11.45 18.92
C ASP A 372 -14.27 10.53 18.43
N VAL A 373 -14.49 9.81 17.31
CA VAL A 373 -13.48 8.96 16.67
C VAL A 373 -12.53 9.83 15.86
N LYS A 374 -11.23 9.62 15.97
CA LYS A 374 -10.23 10.31 15.17
C LYS A 374 -10.29 9.82 13.71
N TYR A 375 -10.08 10.71 12.74
CA TYR A 375 -10.13 10.31 11.33
C TYR A 375 -9.19 11.13 10.46
N SER A 376 -8.78 10.50 9.38
CA SER A 376 -8.03 11.14 8.31
C SER A 376 -8.81 11.10 6.99
N CYS A 377 -8.60 12.12 6.14
CA CYS A 377 -9.13 12.18 4.78
C CYS A 377 -8.02 12.01 3.76
N ASN A 378 -8.07 10.94 2.98
CA ASN A 378 -7.13 10.69 1.90
C ASN A 378 -7.69 11.25 0.59
N ASN A 379 -6.88 12.05 -0.11
CA ASN A 379 -7.23 12.67 -1.38
C ASN A 379 -6.12 12.42 -2.40
N ILE A 380 -6.44 12.60 -3.67
CA ILE A 380 -5.51 12.47 -4.78
C ILE A 380 -5.61 13.73 -5.64
N VAL A 381 -4.47 14.27 -6.07
CA VAL A 381 -4.34 15.43 -6.95
C VAL A 381 -3.62 15.04 -8.24
N GLY A 382 -3.94 15.69 -9.35
CA GLY A 382 -3.30 15.44 -10.65
C GLY A 382 -3.92 14.27 -11.42
N PHE A 383 -5.20 13.98 -11.19
CA PHE A 383 -5.93 13.03 -12.03
C PHE A 383 -5.94 13.45 -13.51
N PRO A 384 -5.96 12.50 -14.48
CA PRO A 384 -6.12 12.85 -15.88
C PRO A 384 -7.39 13.70 -16.08
N THR A 385 -7.25 14.82 -16.80
CA THR A 385 -8.27 15.85 -17.04
C THR A 385 -8.66 16.76 -15.88
N GLU A 386 -8.05 16.61 -14.72
CA GLU A 386 -8.21 17.56 -13.61
C GLU A 386 -7.65 18.94 -13.97
N THR A 387 -8.15 19.97 -13.29
CA THR A 387 -7.65 21.36 -13.38
C THR A 387 -7.38 21.91 -11.97
N PRO A 388 -6.61 22.99 -11.84
CA PRO A 388 -6.38 23.64 -10.54
C PRO A 388 -7.69 24.02 -9.82
N GLU A 389 -8.72 24.49 -10.56
CA GLU A 389 -10.01 24.89 -10.02
C GLU A 389 -10.79 23.68 -9.47
N LEU A 390 -10.74 22.53 -10.16
CA LEU A 390 -11.35 21.29 -9.67
C LEU A 390 -10.68 20.80 -8.39
N HIS A 391 -9.34 20.99 -8.27
CA HIS A 391 -8.63 20.67 -7.04
C HIS A 391 -9.07 21.54 -5.86
N GLU A 392 -9.39 22.81 -6.10
CA GLU A 392 -9.87 23.71 -5.05
C GLU A 392 -11.18 23.20 -4.41
N ASP A 393 -12.06 22.52 -5.17
CA ASP A 393 -13.23 21.85 -4.61
C ASP A 393 -12.84 20.76 -3.59
N THR A 394 -11.67 20.12 -3.78
CA THR A 394 -11.15 19.12 -2.81
C THR A 394 -10.68 19.80 -1.54
N VAL A 395 -10.01 20.94 -1.63
CA VAL A 395 -9.62 21.76 -0.47
C VAL A 395 -10.88 22.18 0.30
N GLU A 396 -11.88 22.75 -0.39
CA GLU A 396 -13.11 23.23 0.24
C GLU A 396 -13.90 22.11 0.93
N LEU A 397 -14.03 20.95 0.30
CA LEU A 397 -14.69 19.81 0.92
C LEU A 397 -13.95 19.37 2.20
N ASN A 398 -12.63 19.25 2.16
CA ASN A 398 -11.85 18.85 3.33
C ASN A 398 -11.92 19.90 4.46
N ARG A 399 -12.03 21.20 4.14
CA ARG A 399 -12.29 22.25 5.14
C ARG A 399 -13.65 22.09 5.84
N ILE A 400 -14.68 21.62 5.12
CA ILE A 400 -15.99 21.31 5.70
C ILE A 400 -15.91 20.04 6.56
N LEU A 401 -15.16 19.05 6.09
CA LEU A 401 -15.00 17.78 6.80
C LEU A 401 -14.17 17.94 8.08
N GLU A 402 -13.21 18.87 8.13
CA GLU A 402 -12.33 19.16 9.29
C GLU A 402 -11.58 17.91 9.79
N PRO A 403 -10.84 17.17 8.95
CA PRO A 403 -10.13 15.99 9.40
C PRO A 403 -8.99 16.32 10.37
N HIS A 404 -8.70 15.40 11.30
CA HIS A 404 -7.52 15.49 12.17
C HIS A 404 -6.22 15.46 11.36
N ASN A 405 -6.20 14.65 10.29
CA ASN A 405 -5.13 14.63 9.31
C ASN A 405 -5.68 14.48 7.90
N ALA A 406 -5.01 15.02 6.90
CA ALA A 406 -5.36 14.86 5.51
C ALA A 406 -4.12 14.73 4.62
N SER A 407 -4.29 14.08 3.49
CA SER A 407 -3.27 13.97 2.45
C SER A 407 -3.86 14.30 1.08
N ALA A 408 -3.04 14.80 0.16
CA ALA A 408 -3.33 14.89 -1.26
C ALA A 408 -2.17 14.26 -2.04
N ALA A 409 -2.20 12.93 -2.15
CA ALA A 409 -1.19 12.18 -2.89
C ALA A 409 -1.28 12.48 -4.40
N ILE A 410 -0.14 12.54 -5.08
CA ILE A 410 -0.12 12.75 -6.52
C ILE A 410 -0.60 11.48 -7.25
N PHE A 411 -1.48 11.65 -8.22
CA PHE A 411 -2.00 10.55 -9.02
C PHE A 411 -0.89 9.78 -9.73
N THR A 412 -0.89 8.46 -9.54
CA THR A 412 0.03 7.54 -10.21
C THR A 412 -0.74 6.63 -11.17
N PRO A 413 -0.40 6.62 -12.47
CA PRO A 413 -1.09 5.84 -13.49
C PRO A 413 -0.67 4.36 -13.46
N PHE A 414 -1.06 3.61 -12.43
CA PHE A 414 -0.69 2.19 -12.29
C PHE A 414 -1.21 1.31 -13.42
N HIS A 415 -0.41 0.32 -13.82
CA HIS A 415 -0.77 -0.64 -14.86
C HIS A 415 -2.11 -1.33 -14.55
N GLY A 416 -2.87 -1.56 -15.63
CA GLY A 416 -4.20 -2.17 -15.58
C GLY A 416 -5.32 -1.20 -15.23
N THR A 417 -5.06 -0.01 -14.64
CA THR A 417 -6.13 0.90 -14.21
C THR A 417 -6.80 1.63 -15.40
N THR A 418 -8.09 1.92 -15.25
CA THR A 418 -8.86 2.67 -16.25
C THR A 418 -8.26 4.06 -16.49
N LEU A 419 -7.76 4.72 -15.43
CA LEU A 419 -7.18 6.05 -15.56
C LEU A 419 -5.79 6.04 -16.21
N ARG A 420 -5.02 4.94 -16.11
CA ARG A 420 -3.81 4.78 -16.92
C ARG A 420 -4.16 4.75 -18.40
N LYS A 421 -5.17 3.95 -18.78
CA LYS A 421 -5.63 3.91 -20.16
C LYS A 421 -6.07 5.28 -20.64
N LEU A 422 -6.84 6.02 -19.86
CA LEU A 422 -7.26 7.39 -20.18
C LEU A 422 -6.05 8.32 -20.36
N SER A 423 -5.02 8.20 -19.53
CA SER A 423 -3.80 9.01 -19.61
C SER A 423 -3.03 8.74 -20.91
N LEU A 424 -2.95 7.47 -21.34
CA LEU A 424 -2.35 7.08 -22.63
C LEU A 424 -3.18 7.58 -23.82
N ASP A 425 -4.49 7.37 -23.79
CA ASP A 425 -5.42 7.78 -24.86
C ASP A 425 -5.43 9.31 -25.06
N LYS A 426 -5.18 10.09 -24.00
CA LYS A 426 -5.06 11.55 -24.05
C LYS A 426 -3.63 12.04 -24.39
N GLY A 427 -2.66 11.15 -24.47
CA GLY A 427 -1.25 11.51 -24.67
C GLY A 427 -0.58 12.19 -23.48
N TYR A 428 -1.19 12.14 -22.28
CA TYR A 428 -0.61 12.64 -21.04
C TYR A 428 0.49 11.73 -20.50
N LEU A 429 0.41 10.44 -20.77
CA LEU A 429 1.45 9.44 -20.59
C LEU A 429 1.88 8.94 -21.99
N LYS A 430 3.16 9.14 -22.32
CA LYS A 430 3.66 8.84 -23.69
C LYS A 430 4.12 7.40 -23.86
N ASP A 431 4.76 6.86 -22.83
CA ASP A 431 5.31 5.50 -22.84
C ASP A 431 4.30 4.50 -22.23
N PRO A 432 3.75 3.56 -23.00
CA PRO A 432 2.86 2.54 -22.48
C PRO A 432 3.55 1.57 -21.51
N HIS A 433 4.89 1.47 -21.57
CA HIS A 433 5.70 0.63 -20.65
C HIS A 433 6.27 1.40 -19.47
N PHE A 434 5.91 2.68 -19.32
CA PHE A 434 6.35 3.49 -18.19
C PHE A 434 6.01 2.80 -16.86
N ILE A 435 7.01 2.62 -16.02
CA ILE A 435 6.88 2.06 -14.68
C ILE A 435 6.99 3.23 -13.69
N ALA A 436 5.99 3.37 -12.82
CA ALA A 436 5.97 4.44 -11.84
C ALA A 436 7.14 4.29 -10.84
N PRO A 437 7.87 5.38 -10.55
CA PRO A 437 8.93 5.37 -9.55
C PRO A 437 8.37 5.19 -8.12
N THR A 438 9.25 4.90 -7.18
CA THR A 438 8.90 4.55 -5.79
C THR A 438 8.13 5.65 -5.08
N ASN A 439 8.52 6.91 -5.26
CA ASN A 439 7.78 8.06 -4.71
C ASN A 439 7.49 9.04 -5.85
N THR A 440 6.22 9.25 -6.13
CA THR A 440 5.78 10.27 -7.06
C THR A 440 5.50 11.55 -6.31
N GLU A 441 6.54 12.32 -6.03
CA GLU A 441 6.37 13.68 -5.53
C GLU A 441 6.17 14.68 -6.67
N THR A 442 6.40 14.23 -7.91
CA THR A 442 6.04 14.95 -9.13
C THR A 442 5.10 14.11 -9.98
N SER A 443 4.17 14.76 -10.68
CA SER A 443 3.26 14.07 -11.57
C SER A 443 4.00 13.37 -12.72
N CYS A 444 3.61 12.13 -13.01
CA CYS A 444 4.07 11.40 -14.19
C CYS A 444 3.37 11.86 -15.49
N LEU A 445 2.29 12.66 -15.38
CA LEU A 445 1.47 13.07 -16.51
C LEU A 445 1.89 14.44 -17.06
N ASP A 446 1.95 14.55 -18.38
CA ASP A 446 2.13 15.81 -19.09
C ASP A 446 0.77 16.40 -19.47
N MET A 447 0.14 17.13 -18.55
CA MET A 447 -1.18 17.73 -18.73
C MET A 447 -1.08 19.22 -19.01
N PRO A 448 -1.59 19.72 -20.15
CA PRO A 448 -1.47 21.16 -20.49
C PRO A 448 -2.31 22.07 -19.59
N GLN A 449 -3.42 21.57 -19.05
CA GLN A 449 -4.34 22.32 -18.18
C GLN A 449 -3.95 22.30 -16.70
N PHE A 450 -3.06 21.37 -16.28
CA PHE A 450 -2.60 21.23 -14.89
C PHE A 450 -1.17 20.68 -14.90
N THR A 451 -0.18 21.57 -14.87
CA THR A 451 1.22 21.18 -15.06
C THR A 451 1.78 20.41 -13.87
N LYS A 452 2.88 19.70 -14.09
CA LYS A 452 3.58 18.94 -13.03
C LYS A 452 3.94 19.83 -11.84
N GLU A 453 4.44 21.02 -12.09
CA GLU A 453 4.81 22.00 -11.08
C GLU A 453 3.59 22.47 -10.27
N GLN A 454 2.46 22.71 -10.95
CA GLN A 454 1.22 23.10 -10.27
C GLN A 454 0.70 21.95 -9.40
N ILE A 455 0.71 20.72 -9.90
CA ILE A 455 0.27 19.52 -9.16
C ILE A 455 1.12 19.32 -7.91
N THR A 456 2.44 19.39 -8.06
CA THR A 456 3.40 19.29 -6.94
C THR A 456 3.16 20.40 -5.92
N GLY A 457 3.02 21.64 -6.39
CA GLY A 457 2.72 22.78 -5.52
C GLY A 457 1.43 22.62 -4.73
N LYS A 458 0.35 22.16 -5.39
CA LYS A 458 -0.95 21.87 -4.74
C LYS A 458 -0.86 20.71 -3.73
N SER A 459 -0.14 19.65 -4.06
CA SER A 459 0.07 18.52 -3.14
C SER A 459 0.77 18.98 -1.86
N ARG A 460 1.93 19.66 -1.97
CA ARG A 460 2.73 20.09 -0.81
C ARG A 460 2.04 21.11 0.09
N THR A 461 1.16 21.94 -0.47
CA THR A 461 0.46 23.01 0.28
C THR A 461 -0.92 22.62 0.75
N PHE A 462 -1.40 21.42 0.43
CA PHE A 462 -2.77 21.00 0.70
C PHE A 462 -3.16 21.20 2.17
N ASN A 463 -2.38 20.70 3.12
CA ASN A 463 -2.66 20.82 4.55
C ASN A 463 -2.60 22.27 5.06
N LEU A 464 -1.78 23.12 4.44
CA LEU A 464 -1.76 24.56 4.77
C LEU A 464 -3.11 25.21 4.44
N TYR A 465 -3.70 24.91 3.28
CA TYR A 465 -5.03 25.40 2.94
C TYR A 465 -6.12 24.94 3.89
N LEU A 466 -5.97 23.77 4.50
CA LEU A 466 -6.96 23.24 5.44
C LEU A 466 -6.89 23.94 6.81
N LYS A 467 -5.68 24.14 7.34
CA LYS A 467 -5.45 24.62 8.70
C LYS A 467 -5.38 26.15 8.80
N PHE A 468 -4.81 26.83 7.82
CA PHE A 468 -4.65 28.27 7.89
C PHE A 468 -5.93 29.02 7.55
N HIS A 469 -6.10 30.18 8.20
CA HIS A 469 -7.19 31.10 7.85
C HIS A 469 -7.04 31.65 6.43
N ARG A 470 -8.15 31.99 5.77
CA ARG A 470 -8.16 32.42 4.34
C ARG A 470 -7.32 33.65 4.04
N ASN A 471 -7.05 34.53 5.01
CA ASN A 471 -6.17 35.69 4.82
C ASN A 471 -4.71 35.30 4.52
N ARG A 472 -4.29 34.05 4.83
CA ARG A 472 -2.94 33.53 4.55
C ARG A 472 -2.88 32.82 3.19
N TRP A 473 -4.00 32.67 2.48
CA TRP A 473 -4.02 31.95 1.20
C TRP A 473 -3.16 32.57 0.11
N CYS A 474 -2.96 33.91 0.14
CA CYS A 474 -2.02 34.56 -0.79
C CYS A 474 -0.58 34.06 -0.59
N ASP A 475 -0.14 33.86 0.66
CA ASP A 475 1.18 33.32 0.98
C ASP A 475 1.28 31.84 0.60
N ILE A 476 0.24 31.06 0.91
CA ILE A 476 0.17 29.64 0.54
C ILE A 476 0.23 29.49 -0.99
N LYS A 477 -0.47 30.33 -1.75
CA LYS A 477 -0.42 30.30 -3.21
C LYS A 477 0.97 30.64 -3.77
N ARG A 478 1.73 31.53 -3.13
CA ARG A 478 3.15 31.79 -3.48
C ARG A 478 4.02 30.59 -3.14
N ALA A 479 3.71 29.89 -2.02
CA ALA A 479 4.39 28.67 -1.61
C ALA A 479 4.11 27.45 -2.54
N GLU A 480 3.09 27.48 -3.42
CA GLU A 480 2.90 26.45 -4.45
C GLU A 480 4.02 26.45 -5.50
N SER A 481 4.69 27.61 -5.72
CA SER A 481 5.78 27.73 -6.69
C SER A 481 7.04 26.99 -6.21
N LEU A 482 7.61 26.15 -7.07
CA LEU A 482 8.85 25.40 -6.80
C LEU A 482 10.13 26.24 -6.98
N THR A 483 10.01 27.55 -7.14
CA THR A 483 11.13 28.48 -7.18
C THR A 483 11.81 28.64 -5.81
N PRO A 484 13.06 29.14 -5.75
CA PRO A 484 13.72 29.39 -4.46
C PRO A 484 12.92 30.28 -3.51
N GLU A 485 12.20 31.30 -4.05
CA GLU A 485 11.32 32.16 -3.24
C GLU A 485 10.10 31.35 -2.71
N GLY A 486 9.42 30.60 -3.57
CA GLY A 486 8.29 29.78 -3.16
C GLY A 486 8.68 28.72 -2.13
N ASN A 487 9.84 28.10 -2.29
CA ASN A 487 10.40 27.13 -1.34
C ASN A 487 10.68 27.79 0.03
N LYS A 488 11.21 28.99 0.05
CA LYS A 488 11.42 29.74 1.30
C LYS A 488 10.11 29.99 2.03
N ILE A 489 9.10 30.50 1.34
CA ILE A 489 7.77 30.76 1.91
C ILE A 489 7.14 29.46 2.43
N TRP A 490 7.27 28.38 1.67
CA TRP A 490 6.75 27.07 2.08
C TRP A 490 7.41 26.57 3.36
N MET A 491 8.74 26.73 3.52
CA MET A 491 9.45 26.35 4.74
C MET A 491 9.00 27.19 5.95
N GLU A 492 8.80 28.49 5.76
CA GLU A 492 8.28 29.39 6.81
C GLU A 492 6.87 28.95 7.26
N LEU A 493 5.97 28.67 6.30
CA LEU A 493 4.61 28.20 6.59
C LEU A 493 4.59 26.79 7.22
N LYS A 494 5.50 25.92 6.81
CA LYS A 494 5.65 24.56 7.40
C LYS A 494 6.04 24.66 8.88
N GLU A 495 6.94 25.54 9.22
CA GLU A 495 7.35 25.74 10.62
C GLU A 495 6.21 26.33 11.46
N GLU A 496 5.49 27.33 10.93
CA GLU A 496 4.30 27.88 11.59
C GLU A 496 3.21 26.81 11.79
N TYR A 497 2.98 25.94 10.80
CA TYR A 497 2.06 24.83 10.88
C TYR A 497 2.43 23.84 12.00
N LYS A 498 3.71 23.49 12.13
CA LYS A 498 4.19 22.62 13.21
C LYS A 498 3.92 23.21 14.58
N GLN A 499 4.20 24.51 14.76
CA GLN A 499 3.93 25.22 16.01
C GLN A 499 2.43 25.24 16.36
N MET A 500 1.55 25.37 15.36
CA MET A 500 0.09 25.28 15.57
C MET A 500 -0.31 23.89 16.06
N CYS A 501 0.23 22.83 15.44
CA CYS A 501 -0.08 21.45 15.81
C CYS A 501 0.48 21.04 17.18
N ASP A 502 1.58 21.65 17.64
CA ASP A 502 2.17 21.41 18.96
C ASP A 502 1.35 22.07 20.10
N GLN A 503 0.40 22.96 19.76
CA GLN A 503 -0.48 23.66 20.70
C GLN A 503 -1.89 23.03 20.79
N GLU A 504 -2.28 22.19 19.83
CA GLU A 504 -3.50 21.38 19.84
C GLU A 504 -3.26 20.02 20.54
#